data_bab94de4870279228dc275321753b5bb
#
_entry.id   bab94de4870279228dc275321753b5bb
#
_cell.length_a   1.000
_cell.length_b   1.000
_cell.length_c   1.000
_cell.angle_alpha   90.00
_cell.angle_beta   90.00
_cell.angle_gamma   90.00
#
_symmetry.space_group_name_H-M   'P 1'
#
loop_
_entity.id
_entity.type
_entity.pdbx_description
1 polymer ?
#
loop_
_entity_poly.entity_id
_entity_poly.type
_entity_poly.pdbx_seq_one_letter_code
_entity_poly.pdbx_strand_id
1 'polypeptide(L)'
;MPKIIICQGTRSSGKTDWTKQWVLKDPEHRVRFSDDDIRNMLGKHQAPEREVLVNAMRRQSIVAALKKCYDVVIDGTLKPHENDFVKRCVKAHNSTVDELRSLGKLSPQDDTRYSIEYKDSIVPLQESTDEDATTATYKKTYKFIGTW
;
A
#
# COMPACT_ATOMS: atom_id res chain seq x y z
N MET A 1 -1.93 -6.82 13.96
CA MET A 1 -0.61 -6.67 13.32
C MET A 1 -0.71 -5.76 12.13
N PRO A 2 -0.04 -4.61 12.12
CA PRO A 2 -0.09 -3.72 10.96
C PRO A 2 0.62 -4.33 9.75
N LYS A 3 0.25 -3.87 8.58
CA LYS A 3 0.77 -4.45 7.34
C LYS A 3 1.01 -3.40 6.28
N ILE A 4 1.92 -3.73 5.38
CA ILE A 4 2.13 -2.99 4.13
C ILE A 4 1.69 -3.90 2.99
N ILE A 5 0.77 -3.41 2.19
CA ILE A 5 0.32 -4.10 0.99
C ILE A 5 0.93 -3.38 -0.22
N ILE A 6 1.66 -4.11 -1.03
CA ILE A 6 2.25 -3.59 -2.26
C ILE A 6 1.44 -4.13 -3.43
N CYS A 7 0.71 -3.24 -4.10
CA CYS A 7 -0.09 -3.59 -5.26
C CYS A 7 0.75 -3.47 -6.51
N GLN A 8 0.89 -4.56 -7.24
CA GLN A 8 1.59 -4.62 -8.52
C GLN A 8 0.59 -4.92 -9.62
N GLY A 9 0.93 -4.56 -10.82
CA GLY A 9 0.08 -4.82 -11.97
C GLY A 9 0.04 -3.69 -12.97
N THR A 10 -0.69 -3.88 -14.03
CA THR A 10 -0.82 -2.89 -15.10
C THR A 10 -1.75 -1.76 -14.68
N ARG A 11 -1.66 -0.62 -15.40
CA ARG A 11 -2.50 0.55 -15.16
C ARG A 11 -4.00 0.26 -15.20
N SER A 12 -4.42 -0.67 -16.03
CA SER A 12 -5.83 -1.00 -16.23
C SER A 12 -6.34 -2.10 -15.32
N SER A 13 -5.59 -2.47 -14.28
CA SER A 13 -5.95 -3.59 -13.42
C SER A 13 -6.95 -3.25 -12.33
N GLY A 14 -7.37 -1.99 -12.19
CA GLY A 14 -8.32 -1.58 -11.15
C GLY A 14 -7.69 -1.40 -9.77
N LYS A 15 -6.38 -1.45 -9.66
CA LYS A 15 -5.72 -1.33 -8.35
C LYS A 15 -5.95 0.00 -7.66
N THR A 16 -6.07 1.10 -8.40
CA THR A 16 -6.33 2.42 -7.82
C THR A 16 -7.68 2.44 -7.11
N ASP A 17 -8.74 1.95 -7.77
CA ASP A 17 -10.06 1.88 -7.16
C ASP A 17 -10.06 0.96 -5.94
N TRP A 18 -9.43 -0.20 -6.06
CA TRP A 18 -9.35 -1.13 -4.95
C TRP A 18 -8.64 -0.54 -3.74
N THR A 19 -7.50 0.12 -3.96
CA THR A 19 -6.73 0.69 -2.85
C THR A 19 -7.48 1.82 -2.16
N LYS A 20 -8.20 2.64 -2.94
CA LYS A 20 -9.05 3.70 -2.37
C LYS A 20 -10.19 3.11 -1.53
N GLN A 21 -10.85 2.07 -2.02
CA GLN A 21 -11.91 1.39 -1.28
C GLN A 21 -11.38 0.73 -0.01
N TRP A 22 -10.20 0.16 -0.09
CA TRP A 22 -9.56 -0.47 1.07
C TRP A 22 -9.33 0.53 2.19
N VAL A 23 -8.86 1.73 1.88
CA VAL A 23 -8.68 2.80 2.88
C VAL A 23 -10.02 3.24 3.45
N LEU A 24 -11.05 3.40 2.60
CA LEU A 24 -12.37 3.85 3.04
C LEU A 24 -13.04 2.89 4.02
N LYS A 25 -12.66 1.64 4.06
CA LYS A 25 -13.20 0.67 5.02
C LYS A 25 -12.70 0.90 6.44
N ASP A 26 -11.55 1.53 6.59
CA ASP A 26 -11.00 1.84 7.91
C ASP A 26 -10.07 3.05 7.82
N PRO A 27 -10.64 4.24 7.57
CA PRO A 27 -9.82 5.42 7.29
C PRO A 27 -8.98 5.91 8.47
N GLU A 28 -9.32 5.49 9.69
CA GLU A 28 -8.54 5.86 10.87
C GLU A 28 -7.20 5.13 10.93
N HIS A 29 -7.11 3.92 10.37
CA HIS A 29 -5.94 3.05 10.53
C HIS A 29 -5.24 2.72 9.23
N ARG A 30 -5.79 3.15 8.09
CA ARG A 30 -5.28 2.80 6.77
C ARG A 30 -4.92 4.03 5.97
N VAL A 31 -3.78 3.96 5.29
CA VAL A 31 -3.32 5.03 4.40
C VAL A 31 -2.89 4.44 3.06
N ARG A 32 -2.96 5.26 2.03
CA ARG A 32 -2.62 4.89 0.67
C ARG A 32 -1.57 5.85 0.12
N PHE A 33 -0.52 5.31 -0.46
CA PHE A 33 0.48 6.09 -1.17
C PHE A 33 0.51 5.71 -2.64
N SER A 34 0.51 6.71 -3.49
CA SER A 34 0.53 6.54 -4.94
C SER A 34 1.49 7.55 -5.55
N ASP A 35 2.42 7.07 -6.36
CA ASP A 35 3.35 7.93 -7.07
C ASP A 35 2.62 8.88 -8.02
N ASP A 36 1.57 8.40 -8.67
CA ASP A 36 0.77 9.23 -9.56
C ASP A 36 0.08 10.37 -8.82
N ASP A 37 -0.43 10.12 -7.63
CA ASP A 37 -1.02 11.17 -6.80
C ASP A 37 0.03 12.18 -6.36
N ILE A 38 1.22 11.74 -6.03
CA ILE A 38 2.34 12.63 -5.69
C ILE A 38 2.69 13.49 -6.91
N ARG A 39 2.79 12.89 -8.09
CA ARG A 39 3.05 13.64 -9.33
C ARG A 39 1.97 14.68 -9.61
N ASN A 40 0.72 14.32 -9.39
CA ASN A 40 -0.41 15.25 -9.55
C ASN A 40 -0.29 16.43 -8.57
N MET A 41 0.07 16.15 -7.34
CA MET A 41 0.27 17.17 -6.31
C MET A 41 1.40 18.12 -6.68
N LEU A 42 2.43 17.62 -7.37
CA LEU A 42 3.58 18.40 -7.81
C LEU A 42 3.38 19.09 -9.16
N GLY A 43 2.18 19.04 -9.74
CA GLY A 43 1.87 19.73 -10.98
C GLY A 43 2.09 18.92 -12.25
N LYS A 44 2.27 17.62 -12.17
CA LYS A 44 2.39 16.69 -13.31
C LYS A 44 3.56 16.99 -14.27
N HIS A 45 4.53 17.80 -13.86
CA HIS A 45 5.69 18.05 -14.70
C HIS A 45 6.59 16.82 -14.73
N GLN A 46 6.82 16.28 -15.92
CA GLN A 46 7.66 15.10 -16.10
C GLN A 46 9.10 15.51 -16.39
N ALA A 47 9.95 15.29 -15.41
CA ALA A 47 11.37 15.52 -15.51
C ALA A 47 12.10 14.57 -14.54
N PRO A 48 13.35 14.17 -14.84
CA PRO A 48 14.08 13.28 -13.94
C PRO A 48 14.19 13.81 -12.52
N GLU A 49 14.37 15.12 -12.36
CA GLU A 49 14.45 15.75 -11.03
C GLU A 49 13.15 15.61 -10.25
N ARG A 50 12.00 15.63 -10.94
CA ARG A 50 10.69 15.41 -10.32
C ARG A 50 10.54 14.00 -9.84
N GLU A 51 11.03 13.01 -10.58
CA GLU A 51 10.97 11.61 -10.15
C GLU A 51 11.84 11.37 -8.93
N VAL A 52 12.96 12.04 -8.79
CA VAL A 52 13.75 11.99 -7.57
C VAL A 52 12.94 12.50 -6.37
N LEU A 53 12.22 13.59 -6.56
CA LEU A 53 11.37 14.16 -5.51
C LEU A 53 10.19 13.23 -5.18
N VAL A 54 9.54 12.67 -6.20
CA VAL A 54 8.44 11.71 -6.01
C VAL A 54 8.91 10.52 -5.18
N ASN A 55 10.05 9.95 -5.52
CA ASN A 55 10.61 8.82 -4.78
C ASN A 55 10.92 9.20 -3.32
N ALA A 56 11.51 10.36 -3.10
CA ALA A 56 11.83 10.86 -1.76
C ALA A 56 10.55 11.04 -0.94
N MET A 57 9.52 11.63 -1.50
CA MET A 57 8.24 11.85 -0.81
C MET A 57 7.56 10.53 -0.46
N ARG A 58 7.57 9.56 -1.39
CA ARG A 58 7.03 8.23 -1.09
C ARG A 58 7.78 7.56 0.07
N ARG A 59 9.10 7.60 0.03
CA ARG A 59 9.93 6.99 1.08
C ARG A 59 9.67 7.61 2.45
N GLN A 60 9.63 8.93 2.51
CA GLN A 60 9.36 9.63 3.77
C GLN A 60 7.96 9.34 4.28
N SER A 61 6.98 9.25 3.39
CA SER A 61 5.60 8.92 3.75
C SER A 61 5.50 7.51 4.35
N ILE A 62 6.20 6.55 3.76
CA ILE A 62 6.24 5.18 4.28
C ILE A 62 6.85 5.17 5.69
N VAL A 63 8.00 5.81 5.87
CA VAL A 63 8.66 5.88 7.18
C VAL A 63 7.74 6.51 8.23
N ALA A 64 7.08 7.61 7.88
CA ALA A 64 6.17 8.30 8.79
C ALA A 64 4.98 7.41 9.18
N ALA A 65 4.41 6.69 8.22
CA ALA A 65 3.29 5.80 8.47
C ALA A 65 3.68 4.61 9.35
N LEU A 66 4.87 4.05 9.14
CA LEU A 66 5.38 2.97 9.97
C LEU A 66 5.54 3.40 11.43
N LYS A 67 6.07 4.60 11.66
CA LYS A 67 6.22 5.15 13.01
C LYS A 67 4.90 5.29 13.74
N LYS A 68 3.82 5.51 13.03
CA LYS A 68 2.47 5.64 13.59
C LYS A 68 1.67 4.35 13.54
N CYS A 69 2.27 3.27 13.07
CA CYS A 69 1.67 1.95 12.98
C CYS A 69 0.39 1.90 12.13
N TYR A 70 0.33 2.70 11.08
CA TYR A 70 -0.76 2.61 10.10
C TYR A 70 -0.62 1.36 9.23
N ASP A 71 -1.75 0.81 8.84
CA ASP A 71 -1.79 -0.12 7.72
C ASP A 71 -1.60 0.67 6.42
N VAL A 72 -0.70 0.23 5.58
CA VAL A 72 -0.29 0.96 4.39
C VAL A 72 -0.58 0.15 3.14
N VAL A 73 -1.14 0.79 2.12
CA VAL A 73 -1.19 0.23 0.78
C VAL A 73 -0.40 1.13 -0.17
N ILE A 74 0.46 0.53 -0.96
CA ILE A 74 1.22 1.23 -1.99
C ILE A 74 0.60 0.89 -3.34
N ASP A 75 0.02 1.90 -3.95
CA ASP A 75 -0.63 1.79 -5.26
C ASP A 75 0.39 2.13 -6.34
N GLY A 76 0.94 1.11 -6.95
CA GLY A 76 1.92 1.25 -8.00
C GLY A 76 2.97 0.16 -7.96
N THR A 77 3.55 -0.13 -9.09
CA THR A 77 4.62 -1.12 -9.19
C THR A 77 5.93 -0.49 -8.75
N LEU A 78 6.50 -1.04 -7.69
CA LEU A 78 7.80 -0.60 -7.19
C LEU A 78 8.92 -1.24 -8.00
N LYS A 79 9.94 -0.46 -8.30
CA LYS A 79 11.18 -1.00 -8.84
C LYS A 79 11.88 -1.84 -7.76
N PRO A 80 12.76 -2.79 -8.15
CA PRO A 80 13.41 -3.67 -7.17
C PRO A 80 14.08 -2.94 -6.01
N HIS A 81 14.79 -1.85 -6.29
CA HIS A 81 15.48 -1.09 -5.24
C HIS A 81 14.51 -0.37 -4.29
N GLU A 82 13.33 0.04 -4.78
CA GLU A 82 12.30 0.63 -3.94
C GLU A 82 11.61 -0.43 -3.08
N ASN A 83 11.41 -1.61 -3.63
CA ASN A 83 10.90 -2.74 -2.88
C ASN A 83 11.88 -3.14 -1.76
N ASP A 84 13.17 -3.15 -2.05
CA ASP A 84 14.19 -3.40 -1.03
C ASP A 84 14.19 -2.34 0.06
N PHE A 85 13.94 -1.10 -0.29
CA PHE A 85 13.79 -0.02 0.70
C PHE A 85 12.64 -0.33 1.67
N VAL A 86 11.48 -0.72 1.16
CA VAL A 86 10.34 -1.09 2.00
C VAL A 86 10.70 -2.25 2.94
N LYS A 87 11.35 -3.27 2.41
CA LYS A 87 11.78 -4.41 3.22
C LYS A 87 12.74 -4.00 4.34
N ARG A 88 13.69 -3.12 4.04
CA ARG A 88 14.61 -2.60 5.06
C ARG A 88 13.88 -1.81 6.14
N CYS A 89 12.92 -0.98 5.75
CA CYS A 89 12.12 -0.21 6.71
C CYS A 89 11.33 -1.13 7.65
N VAL A 90 10.70 -2.15 7.10
CA VAL A 90 9.94 -3.12 7.89
C VAL A 90 10.87 -3.89 8.82
N LYS A 91 12.01 -4.33 8.33
CA LYS A 91 12.98 -5.06 9.15
C LYS A 91 13.48 -4.19 10.31
N ALA A 92 13.82 -2.94 10.04
CA ALA A 92 14.28 -2.00 11.07
C ALA A 92 13.18 -1.75 12.12
N HIS A 93 11.95 -1.54 11.67
CA HIS A 93 10.81 -1.34 12.56
C HIS A 93 10.60 -2.56 13.45
N ASN A 94 10.56 -3.75 12.86
CA ASN A 94 10.33 -4.98 13.59
C ASN A 94 11.45 -5.26 14.61
N SER A 95 12.70 -4.97 14.24
CA SER A 95 13.83 -5.09 15.17
C SER A 95 13.67 -4.16 16.38
N THR A 96 13.24 -2.94 16.14
CA THR A 96 12.97 -1.99 17.24
C THR A 96 11.85 -2.47 18.15
N VAL A 97 10.78 -3.01 17.57
CA VAL A 97 9.67 -3.58 18.33
C VAL A 97 10.15 -4.75 19.19
N ASP A 98 10.93 -5.65 18.62
CA ASP A 98 11.45 -6.81 19.34
C ASP A 98 12.35 -6.38 20.51
N GLU A 99 13.20 -5.36 20.28
CA GLU A 99 14.05 -4.81 21.34
C GLU A 99 13.23 -4.20 22.46
N LEU A 100 12.22 -3.40 22.14
CA LEU A 100 11.36 -2.78 23.13
C LEU A 100 10.60 -3.82 23.95
N ARG A 101 10.16 -4.90 23.32
CA ARG A 101 9.52 -6.01 24.01
C ARG A 101 10.48 -6.71 24.96
N SER A 102 11.70 -6.97 24.51
CA SER A 102 12.70 -7.64 25.35
C SER A 102 13.08 -6.81 26.59
N LEU A 103 12.96 -5.47 26.48
CA LEU A 103 13.18 -4.53 27.56
C LEU A 103 11.94 -4.31 28.44
N GLY A 104 10.84 -4.99 28.16
CA GLY A 104 9.59 -4.85 28.90
C GLY A 104 8.87 -3.51 28.66
N LYS A 105 9.21 -2.79 27.60
CA LYS A 105 8.62 -1.49 27.28
C LYS A 105 7.37 -1.58 26.42
N LEU A 106 7.06 -2.76 25.89
CA LEU A 106 5.84 -3.03 25.13
C LEU A 106 5.13 -4.25 25.69
N SER A 107 3.81 -4.15 25.78
CA SER A 107 2.99 -5.29 26.14
C SER A 107 3.05 -6.37 25.06
N PRO A 108 3.06 -7.66 25.43
CA PRO A 108 2.95 -8.75 24.44
C PRO A 108 1.70 -8.67 23.57
N GLN A 109 0.67 -7.95 24.03
CA GLN A 109 -0.60 -7.78 23.31
C GLN A 109 -0.52 -6.68 22.25
N ASP A 110 0.47 -5.79 22.34
CA ASP A 110 0.68 -4.73 21.36
C ASP A 110 1.51 -5.27 20.20
N ASP A 111 0.84 -5.92 19.27
CA ASP A 111 1.52 -6.45 18.09
C ASP A 111 1.65 -5.36 17.01
N THR A 112 2.74 -4.61 17.11
CA THR A 112 3.06 -3.51 16.19
C THR A 112 4.10 -3.90 15.14
N ARG A 113 4.40 -5.18 15.00
CA ARG A 113 5.28 -5.67 13.93
C ARG A 113 4.56 -5.61 12.60
N TYR A 114 5.29 -5.29 11.55
CA TYR A 114 4.74 -5.23 10.20
C TYR A 114 4.94 -6.53 9.45
N SER A 115 3.95 -6.88 8.65
CA SER A 115 4.08 -7.85 7.57
C SER A 115 4.00 -7.15 6.22
N ILE A 116 4.62 -7.74 5.21
CA ILE A 116 4.54 -7.26 3.84
C ILE A 116 3.70 -8.26 3.05
N GLU A 117 2.69 -7.75 2.37
CA GLU A 117 1.85 -8.53 1.48
C GLU A 117 1.96 -7.98 0.06
N TYR A 118 2.05 -8.86 -0.92
CA TYR A 118 2.09 -8.47 -2.32
C TYR A 118 0.79 -8.88 -2.98
N LYS A 119 0.12 -7.89 -3.58
CA LYS A 119 -1.00 -8.19 -4.48
C LYS A 119 -0.56 -7.94 -5.90
N ASP A 120 -0.52 -8.99 -6.66
CA ASP A 120 -0.18 -8.90 -8.07
C ASP A 120 -1.34 -8.25 -8.82
N SER A 121 -1.84 -8.78 -9.86
CA SER A 121 -2.89 -8.15 -10.63
C SER A 121 -4.23 -8.15 -9.88
N ILE A 122 -4.91 -7.00 -9.89
CA ILE A 122 -6.28 -6.86 -9.42
C ILE A 122 -7.16 -6.73 -10.65
N VAL A 123 -8.08 -7.67 -10.82
CA VAL A 123 -8.99 -7.67 -11.95
C VAL A 123 -10.39 -7.47 -11.41
N PRO A 124 -11.20 -6.57 -12.00
CA PRO A 124 -12.61 -6.49 -11.66
C PRO A 124 -13.23 -7.87 -11.87
N LEU A 125 -14.10 -8.28 -10.96
CA LEU A 125 -14.85 -9.51 -11.19
C LEU A 125 -15.53 -9.41 -12.54
N GLN A 126 -15.34 -10.46 -13.34
CA GLN A 126 -15.95 -10.51 -14.65
C GLN A 126 -17.44 -10.24 -14.50
N GLU A 127 -17.86 -9.19 -15.16
CA GLU A 127 -19.26 -8.92 -15.28
C GLU A 127 -19.88 -10.13 -15.96
N SER A 128 -20.64 -10.88 -15.21
CA SER A 128 -21.60 -11.72 -15.85
C SER A 128 -22.43 -10.79 -16.71
N THR A 129 -22.53 -11.11 -17.94
CA THR A 129 -23.18 -10.32 -18.97
C THR A 129 -24.70 -10.22 -18.80
N ASP A 130 -25.16 -10.04 -17.58
CA ASP A 130 -26.59 -10.00 -17.28
C ASP A 130 -26.90 -8.74 -16.47
N GLU A 131 -28.11 -8.69 -15.96
CA GLU A 131 -28.60 -7.58 -15.17
C GLU A 131 -27.71 -7.25 -13.99
N ASP A 132 -26.87 -8.18 -13.55
CA ASP A 132 -25.91 -7.95 -12.49
C ASP A 132 -24.82 -6.99 -12.91
N ALA A 133 -24.61 -6.79 -14.20
CA ALA A 133 -23.65 -5.82 -14.70
C ALA A 133 -23.92 -4.43 -14.15
N THR A 134 -25.17 -4.05 -14.00
CA THR A 134 -25.53 -2.76 -13.42
C THR A 134 -25.18 -2.70 -11.95
N THR A 135 -25.41 -3.77 -11.22
CA THR A 135 -25.06 -3.88 -9.82
C THR A 135 -23.54 -3.95 -9.64
N ALA A 136 -22.86 -4.68 -10.50
CA ALA A 136 -21.41 -4.77 -10.51
C ALA A 136 -20.75 -3.42 -10.73
N THR A 137 -21.38 -2.54 -11.49
CA THR A 137 -20.88 -1.18 -11.71
C THR A 137 -20.78 -0.38 -10.41
N TYR A 138 -21.72 -0.59 -9.50
CA TYR A 138 -21.77 0.11 -8.24
C TYR A 138 -21.02 -0.61 -7.12
N LYS A 139 -20.91 -1.90 -7.23
CA LYS A 139 -20.22 -2.73 -6.24
C LYS A 139 -19.03 -3.42 -6.88
N LYS A 140 -18.13 -2.66 -7.45
CA LYS A 140 -16.92 -3.24 -8.03
C LYS A 140 -16.22 -4.08 -6.98
N THR A 141 -16.36 -5.36 -7.12
CA THR A 141 -15.57 -6.33 -6.38
C THR A 141 -14.37 -6.71 -7.22
N TYR A 142 -13.28 -6.93 -6.58
CA TYR A 142 -12.03 -7.23 -7.27
C TYR A 142 -11.57 -8.62 -6.89
N LYS A 143 -11.12 -9.34 -7.90
CA LYS A 143 -10.50 -10.64 -7.71
C LYS A 143 -9.00 -10.47 -7.83
N PHE A 144 -8.29 -11.02 -6.87
CA PHE A 144 -6.84 -10.98 -6.91
C PHE A 144 -6.32 -12.14 -7.74
N ILE A 145 -5.33 -11.84 -8.58
CA ILE A 145 -4.59 -12.84 -9.34
C ILE A 145 -3.23 -12.99 -8.64
N GLY A 146 -2.91 -14.20 -8.25
CA GLY A 146 -1.72 -14.47 -7.47
C GLY A 146 -2.02 -14.63 -5.99
N THR A 147 -1.00 -14.99 -5.24
CA THR A 147 -1.12 -15.22 -3.80
C THR A 147 -0.88 -13.94 -3.01
N TRP A 148 -1.61 -13.84 -1.97
CA TRP A 148 -1.43 -12.77 -1.01
C TRP A 148 -0.63 -13.27 0.17
#